data_01bdfd511d3df08d554e2d929239772c
#
_entry.id   01bdfd511d3df08d554e2d929239772c
#
_cell.length_a   1.000
_cell.length_b   1.000
_cell.length_c   1.000
_cell.angle_alpha   90.00
_cell.angle_beta   90.00
_cell.angle_gamma   90.00
#
_symmetry.space_group_name_H-M   'P 1'
#
loop_
_entity.id
_entity.type
_entity.pdbx_description
1 polymer ?
#
loop_
_entity_poly.entity_id
_entity_poly.type
_entity_poly.pdbx_seq_one_letter_code
_entity_poly.pdbx_strand_id
1 'polypeptide(L)' 'MGVGDIVEHKDKDSNSGYPHDGIYVISNFFRMKNSISREWEDAVIYADTTTHQHYVRELNDFIDKFQKIKE' A
#
# COMPACT_ATOMS: atom_id res chain seq x y z
N MET A 1 10.17 4.84 -2.16
CA MET A 1 9.14 4.90 -1.11
C MET A 1 9.74 4.45 0.21
N GLY A 2 9.36 5.08 1.28
CA GLY A 2 9.86 4.77 2.61
C GLY A 2 8.77 4.85 3.67
N VAL A 3 9.10 4.39 4.87
CA VAL A 3 8.19 4.48 6.02
C VAL A 3 7.84 5.94 6.27
N GLY A 4 6.55 6.22 6.46
CA GLY A 4 6.03 7.57 6.65
C GLY A 4 5.62 8.28 5.37
N ASP A 5 5.94 7.73 4.22
CA ASP A 5 5.53 8.34 2.95
C ASP A 5 4.02 8.23 2.78
N ILE A 6 3.45 9.29 2.23
CA ILE A 6 2.03 9.34 1.89
C ILE A 6 1.87 8.91 0.43
N VAL A 7 0.98 7.97 0.21
CA VAL A 7 0.74 7.40 -1.11
C VAL A 7 -0.75 7.42 -1.43
N GLU A 8 -1.07 7.29 -2.71
CA GLU A 8 -2.46 7.18 -3.17
C GLU A 8 -2.58 6.03 -4.15
N HIS A 9 -3.76 5.46 -4.25
CA HIS A 9 -4.05 4.45 -5.25
C HIS A 9 -4.12 5.13 -6.63
N LYS A 10 -3.45 4.55 -7.62
CA LYS A 10 -3.38 5.17 -8.96
C LYS A 10 -4.75 5.33 -9.61
N ASP A 11 -5.70 4.48 -9.27
CA ASP A 11 -7.04 4.49 -9.85
C ASP A 11 -8.08 5.21 -9.01
N LYS A 12 -7.66 5.91 -7.95
CA LYS A 12 -8.62 6.53 -7.02
C LYS A 12 -9.60 7.48 -7.68
N ASP A 13 -9.15 8.20 -8.68
CA ASP A 13 -9.97 9.21 -9.37
C ASP A 13 -10.95 8.60 -10.37
N SER A 14 -10.68 7.39 -10.84
CA SER A 14 -11.53 6.69 -11.79
C SER A 14 -12.39 5.61 -11.13
N ASN A 15 -12.19 5.34 -9.86
CA ASN A 15 -12.88 4.29 -9.14
C ASN A 15 -13.81 4.88 -8.09
N SER A 16 -15.09 4.97 -8.43
CA SER A 16 -16.11 5.51 -7.54
C SER A 16 -16.42 4.60 -6.33
N GLY A 17 -15.82 3.43 -6.26
CA GLY A 17 -16.02 2.49 -5.16
C GLY A 17 -15.26 2.83 -3.89
N TYR A 18 -14.34 3.80 -3.93
CA TYR A 18 -13.59 4.20 -2.74
C TYR A 18 -14.47 5.08 -1.83
N PRO A 19 -14.73 4.67 -0.60
CA PRO A 19 -15.59 5.44 0.31
C PRO A 19 -14.89 6.64 0.94
N HIS A 20 -13.61 6.83 0.69
CA HIS A 20 -12.78 7.91 1.24
C HIS A 20 -11.73 8.30 0.21
N ASP A 21 -10.79 9.16 0.59
CA ASP A 21 -9.86 9.78 -0.35
C ASP A 21 -8.88 8.81 -1.02
N GLY A 22 -8.77 7.58 -0.52
CA GLY A 22 -7.81 6.63 -1.08
C GLY A 22 -6.37 7.01 -0.80
N ILE A 23 -6.13 7.71 0.29
CA ILE A 23 -4.82 8.19 0.71
C ILE A 23 -4.34 7.36 1.88
N TYR A 24 -3.11 6.87 1.79
CA TYR A 24 -2.54 5.94 2.76
C TYR A 24 -1.16 6.41 3.18
N VAL A 25 -0.72 5.94 4.34
CA VAL A 25 0.63 6.16 4.83
C VAL A 25 1.33 4.82 4.98
N ILE A 26 2.58 4.75 4.54
CA ILE A 26 3.38 3.52 4.68
C ILE A 26 3.82 3.41 6.13
N SER A 27 3.42 2.31 6.78
CA SER A 27 3.75 2.06 8.17
C SER A 27 5.04 1.29 8.34
N ASN A 28 5.27 0.28 7.49
CA ASN A 28 6.49 -0.53 7.60
C ASN A 28 6.68 -1.38 6.36
N PHE A 29 7.91 -1.86 6.20
CA PHE A 29 8.27 -2.86 5.21
C PHE A 29 8.70 -4.11 5.94
N PHE A 30 8.40 -5.28 5.37
CA PHE A 30 8.84 -6.55 5.95
C PHE A 30 8.92 -7.60 4.87
N ARG A 31 9.47 -8.76 5.23
CA ARG A 31 9.54 -9.89 4.32
C ARG A 31 8.63 -10.99 4.84
N MET A 32 7.92 -11.62 3.92
CA MET A 32 7.04 -12.73 4.25
C MET A 32 7.34 -13.91 3.34
N LYS A 33 7.16 -15.12 3.85
CA LYS A 33 7.37 -16.33 3.07
C LYS A 33 6.06 -16.72 2.39
N ASN A 34 6.11 -16.87 1.07
CA ASN A 34 4.96 -17.35 0.32
C ASN A 34 4.81 -18.86 0.58
N SER A 35 3.65 -19.29 1.06
CA SER A 35 3.41 -20.68 1.43
C SER A 35 3.31 -21.59 0.21
N ILE A 36 3.05 -21.06 -0.96
CA ILE A 36 2.93 -21.85 -2.19
C ILE A 36 4.28 -22.00 -2.87
N SER A 37 4.96 -20.87 -3.14
CA SER A 37 6.27 -20.88 -3.80
C SER A 37 7.42 -21.20 -2.85
N ARG A 38 7.21 -21.01 -1.55
CA ARG A 38 8.21 -21.15 -0.49
C ARG A 38 9.35 -20.16 -0.60
N GLU A 39 9.15 -19.11 -1.34
CA GLU A 39 10.12 -18.03 -1.50
C GLU A 39 9.76 -16.85 -0.59
N TRP A 40 10.78 -16.09 -0.20
CA TRP A 40 10.57 -14.87 0.57
C TRP A 40 10.21 -13.74 -0.37
N GLU A 41 9.22 -12.95 0.03
CA GLU A 41 8.75 -11.81 -0.73
C GLU A 41 8.76 -10.57 0.16
N ASP A 42 9.10 -9.43 -0.44
CA ASP A 42 9.00 -8.16 0.25
C ASP A 42 7.53 -7.73 0.29
N ALA A 43 7.12 -7.21 1.44
CA ALA A 43 5.75 -6.77 1.66
C ALA A 43 5.74 -5.41 2.35
N VAL A 44 4.61 -4.73 2.26
CA VAL A 44 4.43 -3.42 2.85
C VAL A 44 3.16 -3.39 3.69
N ILE A 45 3.25 -2.78 4.86
CA ILE A 45 2.10 -2.47 5.71
C ILE A 45 1.79 -0.99 5.50
N TYR A 46 0.57 -0.68 5.17
CA TYR A 46 0.12 0.69 5.00
C TYR A 46 -1.24 0.89 5.66
N ALA A 47 -1.54 2.12 6.00
CA ALA A 47 -2.76 2.46 6.72
C ALA A 47 -3.52 3.55 6.00
N ASP A 48 -4.84 3.42 5.99
CA ASP A 48 -5.74 4.48 5.52
C ASP A 48 -5.63 5.68 6.46
N THR A 49 -5.40 6.87 5.92
CA THR A 49 -5.23 8.08 6.73
C THR A 49 -6.55 8.57 7.35
N THR A 50 -7.66 8.12 6.83
CA THR A 50 -8.99 8.51 7.32
C THR A 50 -9.51 7.53 8.37
N THR A 51 -9.49 6.23 8.05
CA THR A 51 -10.08 5.19 8.92
C THR A 51 -9.08 4.56 9.87
N HIS A 52 -7.76 4.76 9.63
CA HIS A 52 -6.67 4.12 10.36
C HIS A 52 -6.64 2.60 10.20
N GLN A 53 -7.37 2.07 9.21
CA GLN A 53 -7.35 0.65 8.89
C GLN A 53 -6.01 0.29 8.26
N HIS A 54 -5.38 -0.78 8.75
CA HIS A 54 -4.11 -1.28 8.22
C HIS A 54 -4.33 -2.36 7.18
N TYR A 55 -3.47 -2.36 6.18
CA TYR A 55 -3.49 -3.34 5.09
C TYR A 55 -2.09 -3.84 4.84
N VAL A 56 -1.98 -5.02 4.26
CA VAL A 56 -0.73 -5.63 3.85
C VAL A 56 -0.83 -6.00 2.38
N ARG A 57 0.23 -5.72 1.64
CA ARG A 57 0.29 -6.02 0.21
C ARG A 57 1.72 -6.39 -0.15
N GLU A 58 1.88 -7.27 -1.14
CA GLU A 58 3.20 -7.59 -1.67
C GLU A 58 3.79 -6.33 -2.34
N LEU A 59 5.09 -6.10 -2.15
CA LEU A 59 5.72 -4.82 -2.52
C LEU A 59 5.59 -4.50 -4.01
N ASN A 60 5.80 -5.47 -4.89
CA ASN A 60 5.71 -5.23 -6.32
C ASN A 60 4.28 -4.87 -6.74
N ASP A 61 3.29 -5.52 -6.14
CA ASP A 61 1.90 -5.20 -6.38
C ASP A 61 1.55 -3.81 -5.85
N PHE A 62 2.10 -3.45 -4.69
CA PHE A 62 1.90 -2.13 -4.10
C PHE A 62 2.47 -1.03 -5.01
N ILE A 63 3.69 -1.21 -5.51
CA ILE A 63 4.32 -0.25 -6.40
C ILE A 63 3.54 -0.10 -7.71
N ASP A 64 2.99 -1.21 -8.20
CA ASP A 64 2.18 -1.20 -9.42
C ASP A 64 0.89 -0.40 -9.25
N LYS A 65 0.27 -0.46 -8.09
CA LYS A 65 -1.07 0.10 -7.85
C LYS A 65 -1.08 1.42 -7.10
N PHE A 66 -0.01 1.77 -6.43
CA PHE A 66 0.07 2.98 -5.62
C PHE A 66 1.20 3.88 -6.09
N GLN A 67 1.06 5.16 -5.84
CA GLN A 67 2.08 6.14 -6.17
C GLN A 67 2.26 7.12 -5.02
N LYS A 68 3.49 7.61 -4.85
CA LYS A 68 3.78 8.62 -3.83
C LYS A 68 3.16 9.94 -4.25
N ILE A 69 2.54 10.61 -3.29
CA ILE A 69 1.99 11.94 -3.52
C ILE A 69 3.15 12.93 -3.50
N LYS A 70 3.25 13.74 -4.54
CA LYS A 70 4.23 14.82 -4.59
C LYS A 70 3.75 15.97 -3.71
N GLU A 71 4.65 16.43 -2.90
CA GLU A 71 4.43 17.63 -2.13
C GLU A 71 4.79 18.89 -2.92
#